data_3da3c3814200428d2759a1ee6d04d305
#
_entry.id   3da3c3814200428d2759a1ee6d04d305
#
_cell.length_a   1.000
_cell.length_b   1.000
_cell.length_c   1.000
_cell.angle_alpha   90.00
_cell.angle_beta   90.00
_cell.angle_gamma   90.00
#
_symmetry.space_group_name_H-M   'P 1'
#
loop_
_entity.id
_entity.type
_entity.pdbx_description
1 polymer ?
#
loop_
_entity_poly.entity_id
_entity_poly.type
_entity_poly.pdbx_seq_one_letter_code
_entity_poly.pdbx_strand_id
1 'polypeptide(L)'
;MEQQNHIYREIKTPSTVSLRVKGSKFIGYSFNITSKDDVKERIADLRKKEHKARHFCFAYILKNNKSIQIVNDDGEPSSTAGKPILRQILSKDLTNVLIVVVRYFGGIKLGVSGLINAYKSAANEVINKSGVITKYLQEYYQLNFKYTDINDVMRIIKKYNIEIIKSNLKLECIIIFAVSMKDSKHTIEIFEKNHGLIINKLEHGSIKKTL
;
A
#
# COMPACT_ATOMS: atom_id res chain seq x y z
N MET A 1 -22.78 -3.25 -13.81
CA MET A 1 -22.53 -3.35 -12.35
C MET A 1 -21.04 -3.49 -12.17
N GLU A 2 -20.36 -2.41 -11.77
CA GLU A 2 -18.93 -2.46 -11.43
C GLU A 2 -18.80 -3.35 -10.20
N GLN A 3 -18.14 -4.49 -10.35
CA GLN A 3 -17.62 -5.24 -9.20
C GLN A 3 -16.61 -4.32 -8.52
N GLN A 4 -17.05 -3.62 -7.48
CA GLN A 4 -16.15 -2.88 -6.60
C GLN A 4 -15.19 -3.92 -6.01
N ASN A 5 -13.96 -3.89 -6.49
CA ASN A 5 -12.91 -4.79 -6.04
C ASN A 5 -12.55 -4.38 -4.60
N HIS A 6 -13.18 -5.01 -3.60
CA HIS A 6 -13.03 -4.71 -2.17
C HIS A 6 -11.65 -5.10 -1.62
N ILE A 7 -10.78 -5.61 -2.51
CA ILE A 7 -9.43 -6.06 -2.14
C ILE A 7 -8.38 -5.30 -2.95
N TYR A 8 -7.20 -5.17 -2.36
CA TYR A 8 -6.00 -4.69 -3.03
C TYR A 8 -4.77 -5.44 -2.52
N ARG A 9 -3.67 -5.37 -3.25
CA ARG A 9 -2.45 -6.12 -2.93
C ARG A 9 -1.30 -5.15 -2.72
N GLU A 10 -0.52 -5.41 -1.67
CA GLU A 10 0.69 -4.66 -1.34
C GLU A 10 1.87 -5.61 -1.10
N ILE A 11 3.08 -5.08 -1.10
CA ILE A 11 4.22 -5.85 -0.59
C ILE A 11 4.08 -6.06 0.93
N LYS A 12 4.49 -7.23 1.39
CA LYS A 12 4.41 -7.59 2.82
C LYS A 12 5.43 -6.81 3.64
N THR A 13 6.69 -6.77 3.18
CA THR A 13 7.79 -6.08 3.86
C THR A 13 8.71 -5.42 2.85
N PRO A 14 9.28 -4.23 3.16
CA PRO A 14 10.36 -3.66 2.38
C PRO A 14 11.53 -4.63 2.26
N SER A 15 12.16 -4.69 1.08
CA SER A 15 13.24 -5.63 0.79
C SER A 15 14.31 -5.02 -0.11
N THR A 16 15.44 -5.67 -0.18
CA THR A 16 16.56 -5.30 -1.06
C THR A 16 17.16 -6.55 -1.69
N VAL A 17 17.46 -6.48 -2.99
CA VAL A 17 18.17 -7.53 -3.75
C VAL A 17 19.33 -6.92 -4.54
N SER A 18 20.30 -7.74 -4.94
CA SER A 18 21.41 -7.29 -5.77
C SER A 18 21.71 -8.31 -6.86
N LEU A 19 21.74 -7.84 -8.11
CA LEU A 19 22.05 -8.62 -9.31
C LEU A 19 23.29 -8.09 -10.00
N ARG A 20 24.01 -8.97 -10.71
CA ARG A 20 25.09 -8.58 -11.60
C ARG A 20 24.80 -9.03 -13.03
N VAL A 21 24.93 -8.11 -13.99
CA VAL A 21 24.72 -8.37 -15.42
C VAL A 21 25.85 -7.72 -16.21
N LYS A 22 26.69 -8.53 -16.87
CA LYS A 22 27.84 -8.06 -17.67
C LYS A 22 28.67 -6.98 -16.95
N GLY A 23 29.09 -7.25 -15.70
CA GLY A 23 29.86 -6.31 -14.89
C GLY A 23 29.06 -5.20 -14.18
N SER A 24 27.88 -4.80 -14.69
CA SER A 24 27.00 -3.85 -14.03
C SER A 24 26.33 -4.47 -12.81
N LYS A 25 26.18 -3.68 -11.71
CA LYS A 25 25.45 -4.07 -10.51
C LYS A 25 24.12 -3.34 -10.47
N PHE A 26 23.03 -4.09 -10.27
CA PHE A 26 21.67 -3.58 -10.11
C PHE A 26 21.20 -3.91 -8.71
N ILE A 27 20.76 -2.91 -7.95
CA ILE A 27 20.22 -3.09 -6.61
C ILE A 27 18.76 -2.68 -6.62
N GLY A 28 17.87 -3.65 -6.46
CA GLY A 28 16.44 -3.43 -6.34
C GLY A 28 16.03 -3.15 -4.89
N TYR A 29 15.26 -2.12 -4.66
CA TYR A 29 14.64 -1.74 -3.40
C TYR A 29 13.14 -1.69 -3.55
N SER A 30 12.40 -2.15 -2.55
CA SER A 30 10.95 -2.06 -2.47
C SER A 30 10.52 -1.34 -1.20
N PHE A 31 9.50 -0.49 -1.30
CA PHE A 31 8.95 0.25 -0.17
C PHE A 31 7.42 0.30 -0.26
N ASN A 32 6.74 0.13 0.89
CA ASN A 32 5.36 0.56 1.01
C ASN A 32 5.34 2.09 1.08
N ILE A 33 4.42 2.69 0.35
CA ILE A 33 4.23 4.14 0.29
C ILE A 33 2.75 4.48 0.33
N THR A 34 2.41 5.63 0.89
CA THR A 34 1.03 6.13 0.98
C THR A 34 0.85 7.49 0.29
N SER A 35 1.97 8.17 0.02
CA SER A 35 1.99 9.51 -0.54
C SER A 35 3.13 9.71 -1.55
N LYS A 36 3.06 10.82 -2.32
CA LYS A 36 4.19 11.24 -3.17
C LYS A 36 5.38 11.75 -2.35
N ASP A 37 5.15 12.21 -1.14
CA ASP A 37 6.23 12.70 -0.27
C ASP A 37 7.04 11.54 0.29
N ASP A 38 6.41 10.39 0.61
CA ASP A 38 7.13 9.15 0.93
C ASP A 38 8.09 8.78 -0.21
N VAL A 39 7.63 8.88 -1.47
CA VAL A 39 8.49 8.58 -2.63
C VAL A 39 9.72 9.46 -2.68
N LYS A 40 9.56 10.78 -2.50
CA LYS A 40 10.66 11.74 -2.49
C LYS A 40 11.67 11.43 -1.39
N GLU A 41 11.18 11.17 -0.18
CA GLU A 41 11.99 10.83 0.99
C GLU A 41 12.82 9.57 0.72
N ARG A 42 12.18 8.47 0.29
CA ARG A 42 12.87 7.20 0.00
C ARG A 42 13.93 7.34 -1.09
N ILE A 43 13.66 8.10 -2.15
CA ILE A 43 14.64 8.35 -3.22
C ILE A 43 15.81 9.19 -2.69
N ALA A 44 15.55 10.23 -1.89
CA ALA A 44 16.59 11.06 -1.29
C ALA A 44 17.51 10.24 -0.36
N ASP A 45 16.96 9.36 0.45
CA ASP A 45 17.72 8.47 1.32
C ASP A 45 18.56 7.48 0.54
N LEU A 46 18.01 6.91 -0.55
CA LEU A 46 18.77 6.03 -1.42
C LEU A 46 19.93 6.75 -2.12
N ARG A 47 19.73 8.01 -2.55
CA ARG A 47 20.83 8.81 -3.14
C ARG A 47 21.95 9.08 -2.16
N LYS A 48 21.65 9.30 -0.88
CA LYS A 48 22.67 9.42 0.18
C LYS A 48 23.39 8.09 0.40
N LYS A 49 22.64 7.00 0.50
CA LYS A 49 23.17 5.65 0.76
C LYS A 49 24.04 5.13 -0.39
N GLU A 50 23.55 5.25 -1.61
CA GLU A 50 24.17 4.72 -2.83
C GLU A 50 24.88 5.84 -3.62
N HIS A 51 25.59 6.75 -2.94
CA HIS A 51 26.14 8.01 -3.45
C HIS A 51 27.06 7.89 -4.68
N LYS A 52 27.63 6.70 -4.95
CA LYS A 52 28.47 6.42 -6.14
C LYS A 52 27.65 5.98 -7.36
N ALA A 53 26.36 5.70 -7.21
CA ALA A 53 25.49 5.31 -8.30
C ALA A 53 25.06 6.53 -9.12
N ARG A 54 24.80 6.34 -10.42
CA ARG A 54 24.36 7.42 -11.32
C ARG A 54 22.89 7.31 -11.76
N HIS A 55 22.28 6.13 -11.59
CA HIS A 55 20.93 5.84 -12.05
C HIS A 55 20.09 5.29 -10.90
N PHE A 56 19.01 5.98 -10.58
CA PHE A 56 18.00 5.60 -9.58
C PHE A 56 16.65 5.49 -10.29
N CYS A 57 16.54 4.47 -11.14
CA CYS A 57 15.34 4.28 -11.94
C CYS A 57 14.22 3.71 -11.07
N PHE A 58 13.01 4.21 -11.23
CA PHE A 58 11.91 3.78 -10.37
C PHE A 58 10.56 3.75 -11.06
N ALA A 59 9.65 3.02 -10.46
CA ALA A 59 8.22 3.12 -10.71
C ALA A 59 7.47 3.01 -9.40
N TYR A 60 6.32 3.69 -9.32
CA TYR A 60 5.41 3.55 -8.20
C TYR A 60 3.95 3.60 -8.63
N ILE A 61 3.12 2.96 -7.82
CA ILE A 61 1.66 3.00 -7.93
C ILE A 61 1.10 3.42 -6.58
N LEU A 62 0.17 4.37 -6.58
CA LEU A 62 -0.56 4.84 -5.41
C LEU A 62 -2.06 4.72 -5.63
N LYS A 63 -2.78 4.66 -4.51
CA LYS A 63 -4.21 4.48 -4.35
C LYS A 63 -4.69 3.08 -4.74
N ASN A 64 -5.71 2.60 -4.04
CA ASN A 64 -6.24 1.25 -4.24
C ASN A 64 -6.80 1.02 -5.65
N ASN A 65 -7.31 2.07 -6.30
CA ASN A 65 -7.75 2.06 -7.69
C ASN A 65 -6.61 2.25 -8.72
N LYS A 66 -5.34 2.32 -8.25
CA LYS A 66 -4.14 2.49 -9.09
C LYS A 66 -4.17 3.72 -10.01
N SER A 67 -4.90 4.77 -9.60
CA SER A 67 -5.08 5.99 -10.43
C SER A 67 -3.80 6.83 -10.57
N ILE A 68 -2.78 6.57 -9.77
CA ILE A 68 -1.48 7.24 -9.88
C ILE A 68 -0.43 6.18 -10.19
N GLN A 69 0.14 6.25 -11.40
CA GLN A 69 1.22 5.39 -11.87
C GLN A 69 2.31 6.28 -12.47
N ILE A 70 3.50 6.21 -11.92
CA ILE A 70 4.63 7.05 -12.35
C ILE A 70 5.85 6.17 -12.59
N VAL A 71 6.62 6.52 -13.61
CA VAL A 71 7.89 5.90 -13.98
C VAL A 71 8.98 6.96 -14.15
N ASN A 72 10.22 6.57 -13.90
CA ASN A 72 11.39 7.41 -14.15
C ASN A 72 12.59 6.55 -14.57
N ASP A 73 13.21 6.90 -15.67
CA ASP A 73 14.40 6.21 -16.21
C ASP A 73 15.72 6.82 -15.66
N ASP A 74 15.69 7.95 -14.97
CA ASP A 74 16.83 8.63 -14.29
C ASP A 74 18.15 8.56 -15.08
N GLY A 75 18.13 9.03 -16.32
CA GLY A 75 19.29 9.10 -17.23
C GLY A 75 19.61 7.81 -18.01
N GLU A 76 18.87 6.73 -17.82
CA GLU A 76 18.90 5.59 -18.76
C GLU A 76 18.14 5.95 -20.05
N PRO A 77 18.36 5.24 -21.16
CA PRO A 77 17.58 5.43 -22.38
C PRO A 77 16.08 5.29 -22.12
N SER A 78 15.28 6.13 -22.76
CA SER A 78 13.84 6.21 -22.55
C SER A 78 13.16 4.83 -22.60
N SER A 79 12.33 4.56 -21.60
CA SER A 79 11.52 3.32 -21.48
C SER A 79 12.32 2.02 -21.29
N THR A 80 13.62 2.10 -20.97
CA THR A 80 14.46 0.92 -20.73
C THR A 80 14.53 0.48 -19.27
N ALA A 81 14.09 1.33 -18.34
CA ALA A 81 14.15 1.08 -16.90
C ALA A 81 12.78 1.24 -16.20
N GLY A 82 12.23 2.44 -16.18
CA GLY A 82 11.00 2.74 -15.44
C GLY A 82 9.79 1.92 -15.91
N LYS A 83 9.55 1.81 -17.22
CA LYS A 83 8.47 0.99 -17.74
C LYS A 83 8.63 -0.51 -17.45
N PRO A 84 9.81 -1.15 -17.64
CA PRO A 84 10.06 -2.50 -17.19
C PRO A 84 9.76 -2.74 -15.70
N ILE A 85 10.14 -1.80 -14.82
CA ILE A 85 9.84 -1.85 -13.39
C ILE A 85 8.32 -1.80 -13.17
N LEU A 86 7.62 -0.84 -13.77
CA LEU A 86 6.16 -0.69 -13.65
C LEU A 86 5.42 -1.96 -14.06
N ARG A 87 5.84 -2.59 -15.17
CA ARG A 87 5.24 -3.85 -15.64
C ARG A 87 5.33 -4.96 -14.59
N GLN A 88 6.40 -5.02 -13.78
CA GLN A 88 6.50 -6.01 -12.72
C GLN A 88 5.53 -5.71 -11.57
N ILE A 89 5.36 -4.45 -11.19
CA ILE A 89 4.36 -4.05 -10.20
C ILE A 89 2.95 -4.44 -10.66
N LEU A 90 2.61 -4.11 -11.92
CA LEU A 90 1.30 -4.43 -12.51
C LEU A 90 1.06 -5.95 -12.64
N SER A 91 2.08 -6.73 -13.01
CA SER A 91 1.96 -8.19 -13.15
C SER A 91 1.63 -8.91 -11.84
N LYS A 92 1.95 -8.31 -10.70
CA LYS A 92 1.62 -8.81 -9.35
C LYS A 92 0.38 -8.14 -8.76
N ASP A 93 -0.27 -7.29 -9.55
CA ASP A 93 -1.47 -6.52 -9.16
C ASP A 93 -1.27 -5.63 -7.92
N LEU A 94 -0.05 -5.11 -7.71
CA LEU A 94 0.32 -4.33 -6.53
C LEU A 94 -0.12 -2.87 -6.64
N THR A 95 -0.37 -2.26 -5.47
CA THR A 95 -0.53 -0.81 -5.29
C THR A 95 0.22 -0.34 -4.04
N ASN A 96 0.24 0.98 -3.79
CA ASN A 96 0.90 1.61 -2.64
C ASN A 96 2.35 1.14 -2.48
N VAL A 97 3.05 1.01 -3.60
CA VAL A 97 4.40 0.46 -3.68
C VAL A 97 5.30 1.34 -4.54
N LEU A 98 6.52 1.53 -4.07
CA LEU A 98 7.64 2.09 -4.81
C LEU A 98 8.69 1.00 -5.00
N ILE A 99 9.11 0.80 -6.26
CA ILE A 99 10.28 -0.03 -6.60
C ILE A 99 11.34 0.89 -7.20
N VAL A 100 12.52 0.90 -6.60
CA VAL A 100 13.70 1.62 -7.10
C VAL A 100 14.75 0.60 -7.48
N VAL A 101 15.34 0.76 -8.67
CA VAL A 101 16.50 -0.04 -9.10
C VAL A 101 17.67 0.91 -9.32
N VAL A 102 18.66 0.79 -8.46
CA VAL A 102 19.91 1.56 -8.51
C VAL A 102 20.91 0.79 -9.36
N ARG A 103 21.56 1.46 -10.33
CA ARG A 103 22.56 0.84 -11.18
C ARG A 103 23.94 1.45 -10.98
N TYR A 104 24.92 0.56 -10.86
CA TYR A 104 26.34 0.84 -11.01
C TYR A 104 26.80 0.31 -12.36
N PHE A 105 27.33 1.15 -13.22
CA PHE A 105 27.86 0.77 -14.53
C PHE A 105 29.12 -0.08 -14.39
N GLY A 106 29.19 -1.17 -15.12
CA GLY A 106 30.27 -2.14 -15.06
C GLY A 106 31.24 -2.11 -16.23
N GLY A 107 31.32 -1.01 -16.98
CA GLY A 107 32.24 -0.86 -18.12
C GLY A 107 31.68 -1.38 -19.46
N ILE A 108 30.73 -2.30 -19.46
CA ILE A 108 30.16 -2.91 -20.68
C ILE A 108 28.74 -2.39 -20.91
N LYS A 109 28.48 -1.84 -22.09
CA LYS A 109 27.12 -1.42 -22.49
C LYS A 109 26.23 -2.64 -22.70
N LEU A 110 25.04 -2.62 -22.08
CA LEU A 110 24.08 -3.73 -22.15
C LEU A 110 23.19 -3.68 -23.41
N GLY A 111 23.10 -2.54 -24.05
CA GLY A 111 22.09 -2.28 -25.08
C GLY A 111 20.67 -2.16 -24.52
N VAL A 112 19.71 -1.77 -25.35
CA VAL A 112 18.31 -1.54 -24.96
C VAL A 112 17.68 -2.79 -24.36
N SER A 113 17.78 -3.93 -25.05
CA SER A 113 17.20 -5.20 -24.59
C SER A 113 17.84 -5.70 -23.29
N GLY A 114 19.16 -5.55 -23.17
CA GLY A 114 19.90 -5.93 -21.95
C GLY A 114 19.48 -5.08 -20.72
N LEU A 115 19.28 -3.77 -20.91
CA LEU A 115 18.77 -2.88 -19.87
C LEU A 115 17.37 -3.28 -19.44
N ILE A 116 16.44 -3.42 -20.40
CA ILE A 116 15.06 -3.84 -20.12
C ILE A 116 15.03 -5.12 -19.28
N ASN A 117 15.80 -6.13 -19.67
CA ASN A 117 15.85 -7.40 -18.95
C ASN A 117 16.46 -7.25 -17.55
N ALA A 118 17.52 -6.47 -17.38
CA ALA A 118 18.18 -6.27 -16.10
C ALA A 118 17.24 -5.55 -15.10
N TYR A 119 16.58 -4.45 -15.52
CA TYR A 119 15.63 -3.73 -14.70
C TYR A 119 14.38 -4.55 -14.36
N LYS A 120 13.84 -5.29 -15.35
CA LYS A 120 12.76 -6.25 -15.15
C LYS A 120 13.13 -7.30 -14.08
N SER A 121 14.30 -7.94 -14.22
CA SER A 121 14.73 -8.98 -13.30
C SER A 121 14.94 -8.45 -11.89
N ALA A 122 15.61 -7.30 -11.72
CA ALA A 122 15.83 -6.69 -10.41
C ALA A 122 14.50 -6.33 -9.72
N ALA A 123 13.53 -5.76 -10.47
CA ALA A 123 12.21 -5.45 -9.95
C ALA A 123 11.43 -6.72 -9.55
N ASN A 124 11.43 -7.74 -10.40
CA ASN A 124 10.73 -8.99 -10.10
C ASN A 124 11.32 -9.69 -8.86
N GLU A 125 12.64 -9.76 -8.74
CA GLU A 125 13.30 -10.40 -7.60
C GLU A 125 13.02 -9.67 -6.29
N VAL A 126 13.08 -8.33 -6.27
CA VAL A 126 12.81 -7.58 -5.05
C VAL A 126 11.34 -7.70 -4.63
N ILE A 127 10.39 -7.72 -5.57
CA ILE A 127 8.97 -7.94 -5.28
C ILE A 127 8.75 -9.35 -4.71
N ASN A 128 9.35 -10.38 -5.32
CA ASN A 128 9.22 -11.75 -4.82
C ASN A 128 9.81 -11.89 -3.41
N LYS A 129 10.97 -11.27 -3.13
CA LYS A 129 11.58 -11.26 -1.80
C LYS A 129 10.73 -10.52 -0.77
N SER A 130 10.06 -9.46 -1.18
CA SER A 130 9.15 -8.68 -0.31
C SER A 130 7.95 -9.48 0.16
N GLY A 131 7.54 -10.49 -0.62
CA GLY A 131 6.26 -11.14 -0.47
C GLY A 131 5.08 -10.22 -0.81
N VAL A 132 3.91 -10.79 -1.00
CA VAL A 132 2.69 -10.05 -1.32
C VAL A 132 1.62 -10.40 -0.32
N ILE A 133 0.87 -9.41 0.13
CA ILE A 133 -0.31 -9.57 1.00
C ILE A 133 -1.54 -8.99 0.31
N THR A 134 -2.67 -9.64 0.54
CA THR A 134 -3.98 -9.12 0.14
C THR A 134 -4.60 -8.38 1.32
N LYS A 135 -5.06 -7.16 1.08
CA LYS A 135 -5.77 -6.33 2.06
C LYS A 135 -7.18 -6.07 1.59
N TYR A 136 -8.08 -5.85 2.53
CA TYR A 136 -9.46 -5.48 2.27
C TYR A 136 -9.64 -3.97 2.46
N LEU A 137 -10.42 -3.34 1.59
CA LEU A 137 -10.89 -1.98 1.81
C LEU A 137 -11.74 -1.96 3.08
N GLN A 138 -11.49 -0.96 3.92
CA GLN A 138 -12.24 -0.78 5.17
C GLN A 138 -13.23 0.36 5.02
N GLU A 139 -14.37 0.20 5.66
CA GLU A 139 -15.35 1.23 5.93
C GLU A 139 -15.30 1.57 7.41
N TYR A 140 -15.58 2.81 7.73
CA TYR A 140 -15.53 3.33 9.09
C TYR A 140 -16.92 3.76 9.52
N TYR A 141 -17.26 3.41 10.74
CA TYR A 141 -18.56 3.70 11.32
C TYR A 141 -18.42 4.29 12.71
N GLN A 142 -19.34 5.20 13.04
CA GLN A 142 -19.54 5.72 14.39
C GLN A 142 -20.78 5.09 14.97
N LEU A 143 -20.65 4.48 16.14
CA LEU A 143 -21.74 3.92 16.93
C LEU A 143 -21.97 4.83 18.14
N ASN A 144 -23.20 5.31 18.31
CA ASN A 144 -23.63 6.09 19.46
C ASN A 144 -24.62 5.24 20.27
N PHE A 145 -24.45 5.19 21.59
CA PHE A 145 -25.29 4.40 22.48
C PHE A 145 -25.22 4.91 23.93
N LYS A 146 -26.19 4.50 24.77
CA LYS A 146 -26.16 4.82 26.19
C LYS A 146 -25.22 3.90 26.94
N TYR A 147 -24.66 4.37 28.06
CA TYR A 147 -23.76 3.57 28.89
C TYR A 147 -24.39 2.26 29.39
N THR A 148 -25.71 2.22 29.55
CA THR A 148 -26.47 1.00 29.90
C THR A 148 -26.27 -0.15 28.91
N ASP A 149 -26.02 0.17 27.64
CA ASP A 149 -25.92 -0.81 26.55
C ASP A 149 -24.49 -1.28 26.28
N ILE A 150 -23.52 -0.79 27.08
CA ILE A 150 -22.09 -1.03 26.86
C ILE A 150 -21.72 -2.50 26.81
N ASN A 151 -22.31 -3.33 27.68
CA ASN A 151 -22.01 -4.75 27.75
C ASN A 151 -22.44 -5.49 26.46
N ASP A 152 -23.61 -5.14 25.92
CA ASP A 152 -24.11 -5.75 24.69
C ASP A 152 -23.30 -5.30 23.48
N VAL A 153 -22.96 -4.01 23.41
CA VAL A 153 -22.07 -3.47 22.36
C VAL A 153 -20.70 -4.14 22.39
N MET A 154 -20.06 -4.23 23.55
CA MET A 154 -18.74 -4.85 23.68
C MET A 154 -18.78 -6.35 23.38
N ARG A 155 -19.86 -7.05 23.71
CA ARG A 155 -20.08 -8.45 23.34
C ARG A 155 -20.14 -8.63 21.82
N ILE A 156 -20.84 -7.75 21.10
CA ILE A 156 -20.90 -7.76 19.63
C ILE A 156 -19.51 -7.50 19.05
N ILE A 157 -18.83 -6.44 19.49
CA ILE A 157 -17.49 -6.07 19.04
C ILE A 157 -16.52 -7.25 19.20
N LYS A 158 -16.52 -7.90 20.37
CA LYS A 158 -15.65 -9.05 20.64
C LYS A 158 -16.03 -10.27 19.79
N LYS A 159 -17.35 -10.59 19.69
CA LYS A 159 -17.84 -11.75 18.94
C LYS A 159 -17.46 -11.69 17.46
N TYR A 160 -17.52 -10.50 16.85
CA TYR A 160 -17.24 -10.29 15.43
C TYR A 160 -15.84 -9.73 15.15
N ASN A 161 -14.99 -9.67 16.18
CA ASN A 161 -13.61 -9.19 16.11
C ASN A 161 -13.50 -7.82 15.39
N ILE A 162 -14.37 -6.88 15.75
CA ILE A 162 -14.45 -5.55 15.17
C ILE A 162 -13.31 -4.69 15.72
N GLU A 163 -12.55 -4.04 14.84
CA GLU A 163 -11.43 -3.19 15.22
C GLU A 163 -11.93 -1.83 15.70
N ILE A 164 -11.76 -1.53 16.99
CA ILE A 164 -12.06 -0.22 17.55
C ILE A 164 -10.91 0.74 17.21
N ILE A 165 -11.24 1.83 16.51
CA ILE A 165 -10.27 2.89 16.19
C ILE A 165 -10.22 3.92 17.33
N LYS A 166 -11.39 4.25 17.90
CA LYS A 166 -11.52 5.20 19.00
C LYS A 166 -12.75 4.91 19.82
N SER A 167 -12.69 5.18 21.11
CA SER A 167 -13.87 5.10 21.99
C SER A 167 -13.89 6.26 22.98
N ASN A 168 -15.11 6.74 23.27
CA ASN A 168 -15.42 7.66 24.34
C ASN A 168 -16.61 7.07 25.10
N LEU A 169 -16.36 6.55 26.31
CA LEU A 169 -17.33 5.81 27.11
C LEU A 169 -17.76 6.66 28.32
N LYS A 170 -18.60 7.68 28.05
CA LYS A 170 -19.24 8.52 29.07
C LYS A 170 -20.74 8.17 29.16
N LEU A 171 -21.56 9.07 29.67
CA LEU A 171 -23.03 8.89 29.70
C LEU A 171 -23.60 8.62 28.31
N GLU A 172 -23.14 9.38 27.32
CA GLU A 172 -23.31 9.09 25.91
C GLU A 172 -22.02 8.47 25.39
N CYS A 173 -22.07 7.22 25.00
CA CYS A 173 -20.95 6.47 24.50
C CYS A 173 -20.81 6.61 22.98
N ILE A 174 -19.57 6.79 22.52
CA ILE A 174 -19.23 6.84 21.10
C ILE A 174 -18.11 5.85 20.86
N ILE A 175 -18.29 4.95 19.89
CA ILE A 175 -17.24 4.07 19.38
C ILE A 175 -17.09 4.31 17.87
N ILE A 176 -15.86 4.59 17.42
CA ILE A 176 -15.51 4.57 16.01
C ILE A 176 -14.80 3.25 15.74
N PHE A 177 -15.28 2.51 14.75
CA PHE A 177 -14.73 1.23 14.39
C PHE A 177 -14.54 1.07 12.88
N ALA A 178 -13.64 0.19 12.50
CA ALA A 178 -13.38 -0.20 11.12
C ALA A 178 -13.91 -1.62 10.87
N VAL A 179 -14.48 -1.81 9.69
CA VAL A 179 -14.91 -3.12 9.22
C VAL A 179 -14.57 -3.29 7.74
N SER A 180 -14.21 -4.50 7.34
CA SER A 180 -13.94 -4.76 5.92
C SER A 180 -15.21 -4.51 5.09
N MET A 181 -15.06 -3.89 3.90
CA MET A 181 -16.20 -3.67 3.00
C MET A 181 -16.96 -4.96 2.67
N LYS A 182 -16.28 -6.10 2.72
CA LYS A 182 -16.88 -7.42 2.52
C LYS A 182 -17.91 -7.74 3.61
N ASP A 183 -17.61 -7.36 4.86
CA ASP A 183 -18.39 -7.75 6.04
C ASP A 183 -19.27 -6.60 6.55
N SER A 184 -19.16 -5.41 5.95
CA SER A 184 -19.77 -4.18 6.44
C SER A 184 -21.29 -4.27 6.53
N LYS A 185 -21.96 -4.75 5.49
CA LYS A 185 -23.41 -4.91 5.46
C LYS A 185 -23.90 -5.81 6.62
N HIS A 186 -23.27 -6.96 6.79
CA HIS A 186 -23.63 -7.89 7.86
C HIS A 186 -23.39 -7.28 9.26
N THR A 187 -22.26 -6.59 9.42
CA THR A 187 -21.92 -5.94 10.70
C THR A 187 -22.92 -4.84 11.06
N ILE A 188 -23.35 -4.04 10.09
CA ILE A 188 -24.35 -2.99 10.31
C ILE A 188 -25.68 -3.61 10.72
N GLU A 189 -26.17 -4.62 10.00
CA GLU A 189 -27.43 -5.31 10.32
C GLU A 189 -27.45 -5.88 11.75
N ILE A 190 -26.29 -6.30 12.29
CA ILE A 190 -26.19 -6.78 13.67
C ILE A 190 -26.42 -5.64 14.67
N PHE A 191 -25.83 -4.49 14.44
CA PHE A 191 -26.01 -3.33 15.33
C PHE A 191 -27.43 -2.76 15.21
N GLU A 192 -27.99 -2.67 14.01
CA GLU A 192 -29.36 -2.14 13.77
C GLU A 192 -30.46 -3.00 14.41
N LYS A 193 -30.23 -4.30 14.59
CA LYS A 193 -31.17 -5.19 15.30
C LYS A 193 -31.24 -4.92 16.81
N ASN A 194 -30.32 -4.17 17.38
CA ASN A 194 -30.31 -3.82 18.79
C ASN A 194 -30.90 -2.42 18.98
N HIS A 195 -32.04 -2.34 19.66
CA HIS A 195 -32.72 -1.08 19.93
C HIS A 195 -31.81 -0.13 20.76
N GLY A 196 -31.85 1.15 20.40
CA GLY A 196 -31.08 2.18 21.12
C GLY A 196 -29.68 2.45 20.57
N LEU A 197 -29.21 1.68 19.58
CA LEU A 197 -27.94 1.91 18.92
C LEU A 197 -28.15 2.76 17.65
N ILE A 198 -27.34 3.81 17.49
CA ILE A 198 -27.34 4.68 16.29
C ILE A 198 -26.01 4.50 15.59
N ILE A 199 -26.03 3.96 14.38
CA ILE A 199 -24.85 3.73 13.56
C ILE A 199 -24.82 4.68 12.36
N ASN A 200 -23.68 5.36 12.15
CA ASN A 200 -23.47 6.27 11.03
C ASN A 200 -22.17 5.91 10.30
N LYS A 201 -22.24 5.82 8.98
CA LYS A 201 -21.05 5.65 8.14
C LYS A 201 -20.24 6.94 8.13
N LEU A 202 -18.93 6.84 8.32
CA LEU A 202 -17.99 7.95 8.25
C LEU A 202 -17.31 8.00 6.88
N GLU A 203 -17.18 9.21 6.31
CA GLU A 203 -16.32 9.41 5.14
C GLU A 203 -14.86 9.35 5.54
N HIS A 204 -14.01 8.83 4.64
CA HIS A 204 -12.58 8.59 4.89
C HIS A 204 -11.81 9.84 5.38
N GLY A 205 -12.27 11.05 5.02
CA GLY A 205 -11.72 12.34 5.47
C GLY A 205 -12.17 12.77 6.87
N SER A 206 -13.27 12.26 7.38
CA SER A 206 -13.88 12.67 8.65
C SER A 206 -13.16 12.07 9.86
N ILE A 207 -12.48 10.94 9.70
CA ILE A 207 -11.75 10.25 10.78
C ILE A 207 -10.64 11.14 11.36
N LYS A 208 -9.94 11.90 10.51
CA LYS A 208 -8.87 12.82 10.94
C LYS A 208 -9.39 14.05 11.72
N LYS A 209 -10.65 14.43 11.54
CA LYS A 209 -11.25 15.57 12.26
C LYS A 209 -11.86 15.18 13.61
N THR A 210 -12.17 13.91 13.78
CA THR A 210 -12.73 13.35 15.03
C THR A 210 -11.63 12.77 15.94
N LEU A 211 -10.40 12.80 15.49
CA LEU A 211 -9.17 12.50 16.22
C LEU A 211 -8.57 13.78 16.81
#